data_71d95fab50b17f89fe28595667ff94aa
#
_entry.id   71d95fab50b17f89fe28595667ff94aa
#
_cell.length_a   1.000
_cell.length_b   1.000
_cell.length_c   1.000
_cell.angle_alpha   90.00
_cell.angle_beta   90.00
_cell.angle_gamma   90.00
#
_symmetry.space_group_name_H-M   'P 1'
#
loop_
_entity.id
_entity.type
_entity.pdbx_description
1 polymer ?
#
loop_
_entity_poly.entity_id
_entity_poly.type
_entity_poly.pdbx_seq_one_letter_code
_entity_poly.pdbx_strand_id
1 'polypeptide(L)'
;MIQFGPEIDRGLFERTLDFAEQQVARLIEKHPGYYPVYTKNGKWKHDGPAWTHWCDGFLPGLMWIFHRRKAESGAQDGFWMEKAIEYTRPLAPRQFDRDVHDLGFIFLSSYYRWYQATRDPKLNEVLIQAGKTLSLRFMEKGQYLRSFVSEDSLFIDIMMNVGIIFYAARETGDRRLRDIAIRHALTTRRYLVRGDGSTAHEGIFDLETGAFLRHSTQQGWRADSCWSRGLTWALYGFGSCYEYTRDPRFLDTAERCADYYLTHTNGDGVPPWDFQAPEDSRKLADTSAAAIAASGLLRLCRMLPDPVKGFYYWSSALHILRTLCEKYTARDDPQWEGILKGGVYHMHKNLGVNESVMWGDYFFCEALENAMRHTLSNQARKGNGGR
;
A
#
# COMPACT_ATOMS: atom_id res chain seq x y z
N MET A 1 30.47 -6.99 -13.82
CA MET A 1 29.32 -6.29 -13.21
C MET A 1 28.09 -6.67 -14.02
N ILE A 2 27.21 -7.48 -13.49
CA ILE A 2 26.02 -8.00 -14.18
C ILE A 2 25.06 -6.83 -14.39
N GLN A 3 24.66 -6.59 -15.62
CA GLN A 3 23.65 -5.60 -15.95
C GLN A 3 22.30 -6.23 -15.60
N PHE A 4 21.79 -5.91 -14.42
CA PHE A 4 20.53 -6.45 -13.90
C PHE A 4 19.35 -5.66 -14.46
N GLY A 5 18.51 -6.30 -15.23
CA GLY A 5 17.11 -5.99 -15.38
C GLY A 5 16.60 -6.02 -16.82
N PRO A 6 15.33 -6.46 -17.03
CA PRO A 6 14.63 -6.03 -18.20
C PRO A 6 14.67 -4.50 -18.19
N GLU A 7 14.90 -3.92 -19.35
CA GLU A 7 14.90 -2.48 -19.53
C GLU A 7 13.51 -1.94 -19.16
N ILE A 8 13.49 -0.91 -18.29
CA ILE A 8 12.22 -0.25 -17.94
C ILE A 8 11.69 0.38 -19.23
N ASP A 9 10.45 0.08 -19.57
CA ASP A 9 9.72 0.86 -20.57
C ASP A 9 9.35 2.22 -19.99
N ARG A 10 10.37 3.09 -19.95
CA ARG A 10 10.26 4.42 -19.36
C ARG A 10 9.18 5.24 -20.07
N GLY A 11 9.10 5.14 -21.41
CA GLY A 11 8.10 5.87 -22.17
C GLY A 11 6.67 5.45 -21.84
N LEU A 12 6.42 4.15 -21.64
CA LEU A 12 5.11 3.65 -21.20
C LEU A 12 4.75 4.17 -19.81
N PHE A 13 5.71 4.12 -18.86
CA PHE A 13 5.47 4.54 -17.48
C PHE A 13 5.24 6.05 -17.37
N GLU A 14 6.00 6.86 -18.12
CA GLU A 14 5.83 8.31 -18.18
C GLU A 14 4.46 8.69 -18.74
N ARG A 15 4.06 8.12 -19.89
CA ARG A 15 2.71 8.36 -20.46
C ARG A 15 1.58 7.90 -19.53
N THR A 16 1.80 6.85 -18.77
CA THR A 16 0.81 6.36 -17.81
C THR A 16 0.67 7.30 -16.61
N LEU A 17 1.78 7.85 -16.10
CA LEU A 17 1.73 8.87 -15.05
C LEU A 17 1.15 10.19 -15.55
N ASP A 18 1.38 10.58 -16.81
CA ASP A 18 0.73 11.75 -17.41
C ASP A 18 -0.80 11.56 -17.48
N PHE A 19 -1.25 10.37 -17.85
CA PHE A 19 -2.68 10.02 -17.80
C PHE A 19 -3.23 10.06 -16.36
N ALA A 20 -2.52 9.49 -15.39
CA ALA A 20 -2.92 9.51 -14.00
C ALA A 20 -3.03 10.96 -13.46
N GLU A 21 -2.08 11.81 -13.81
CA GLU A 21 -2.09 13.23 -13.47
C GLU A 21 -3.33 13.94 -14.02
N GLN A 22 -3.71 13.67 -15.27
CA GLN A 22 -4.91 14.23 -15.90
C GLN A 22 -6.20 13.74 -15.20
N GLN A 23 -6.28 12.44 -14.84
CA GLN A 23 -7.46 11.91 -14.15
C GLN A 23 -7.64 12.55 -12.78
N VAL A 24 -6.56 12.74 -12.01
CA VAL A 24 -6.62 13.40 -10.70
C VAL A 24 -6.97 14.88 -10.84
N ALA A 25 -6.42 15.60 -11.85
CA ALA A 25 -6.78 16.98 -12.11
C ALA A 25 -8.27 17.13 -12.41
N ARG A 26 -8.85 16.26 -13.27
CA ARG A 26 -10.29 16.24 -13.55
C ARG A 26 -11.14 15.92 -12.31
N LEU A 27 -10.67 14.99 -11.47
CA LEU A 27 -11.36 14.62 -10.24
C LEU A 27 -11.52 15.82 -9.30
N ILE A 28 -10.43 16.54 -9.02
CA ILE A 28 -10.45 17.67 -8.08
C ILE A 28 -11.14 18.91 -8.66
N GLU A 29 -11.14 19.10 -9.98
CA GLU A 29 -11.91 20.12 -10.66
C GLU A 29 -13.42 19.85 -10.58
N LYS A 30 -13.82 18.59 -10.86
CA LYS A 30 -15.23 18.18 -10.89
C LYS A 30 -15.84 18.05 -9.49
N HIS A 31 -15.04 17.63 -8.53
CA HIS A 31 -15.47 17.35 -7.15
C HIS A 31 -14.49 17.95 -6.12
N PRO A 32 -14.43 19.29 -5.98
CA PRO A 32 -13.50 19.94 -5.05
C PRO A 32 -13.73 19.46 -3.61
N GLY A 33 -12.63 19.18 -2.88
CA GLY A 33 -12.66 18.74 -1.49
C GLY A 33 -13.22 17.32 -1.25
N TYR A 34 -13.50 16.55 -2.30
CA TYR A 34 -14.00 15.18 -2.18
C TYR A 34 -12.85 14.16 -2.11
N TYR A 35 -12.96 13.21 -1.18
CA TYR A 35 -12.04 12.09 -1.02
C TYR A 35 -12.74 10.80 -1.46
N PRO A 36 -12.40 10.27 -2.63
CA PRO A 36 -13.05 9.07 -3.17
C PRO A 36 -12.49 7.78 -2.54
N VAL A 37 -13.33 6.74 -2.52
CA VAL A 37 -12.96 5.41 -2.04
C VAL A 37 -12.92 4.42 -3.20
N TYR A 38 -14.02 4.27 -3.94
CA TYR A 38 -14.14 3.41 -5.11
C TYR A 38 -15.10 4.04 -6.12
N THR A 39 -15.02 3.62 -7.38
CA THR A 39 -15.98 4.05 -8.41
C THR A 39 -17.20 3.14 -8.45
N LYS A 40 -18.29 3.67 -8.99
CA LYS A 40 -19.48 2.91 -9.39
C LYS A 40 -19.79 3.26 -10.84
N ASN A 41 -19.74 2.24 -11.71
CA ASN A 41 -19.80 2.43 -13.17
C ASN A 41 -18.79 3.47 -13.67
N GLY A 42 -17.57 3.39 -13.14
CA GLY A 42 -16.46 4.28 -13.48
C GLY A 42 -16.57 5.71 -12.93
N LYS A 43 -17.54 6.02 -12.04
CA LYS A 43 -17.71 7.36 -11.46
C LYS A 43 -17.33 7.38 -9.99
N TRP A 44 -16.51 8.36 -9.57
CA TRP A 44 -16.05 8.50 -8.19
C TRP A 44 -17.15 8.91 -7.23
N LYS A 45 -17.97 9.90 -7.63
CA LYS A 45 -19.01 10.42 -6.75
C LYS A 45 -20.32 9.67 -6.97
N HIS A 46 -20.73 8.92 -5.97
CA HIS A 46 -21.97 8.14 -5.97
C HIS A 46 -22.43 7.92 -4.53
N ASP A 47 -23.68 7.48 -4.37
CA ASP A 47 -24.20 7.02 -3.08
C ASP A 47 -23.64 5.62 -2.80
N GLY A 48 -23.02 5.44 -1.63
CA GLY A 48 -22.47 4.17 -1.21
C GLY A 48 -21.71 4.29 0.12
N PRO A 49 -21.54 3.19 0.85
CA PRO A 49 -20.84 3.22 2.12
C PRO A 49 -19.32 3.48 1.92
N ALA A 50 -18.80 4.40 2.70
CA ALA A 50 -17.37 4.63 2.89
C ALA A 50 -17.07 4.44 4.38
N TRP A 51 -16.49 3.28 4.73
CA TRP A 51 -16.17 3.01 6.14
C TRP A 51 -14.92 3.75 6.55
N THR A 52 -14.98 4.36 7.74
CA THR A 52 -13.84 4.96 8.44
C THR A 52 -13.05 6.00 7.65
N HIS A 53 -13.33 6.25 6.38
CA HIS A 53 -12.53 7.11 5.50
C HIS A 53 -11.03 6.77 5.55
N TRP A 54 -10.72 5.49 5.57
CA TRP A 54 -9.37 4.95 5.79
C TRP A 54 -8.39 5.29 4.66
N CYS A 55 -8.90 5.55 3.47
CA CYS A 55 -8.10 5.81 2.27
C CYS A 55 -7.94 7.30 1.93
N ASP A 56 -8.39 8.22 2.79
CA ASP A 56 -8.36 9.67 2.52
C ASP A 56 -6.95 10.22 2.27
N GLY A 57 -5.91 9.54 2.74
CA GLY A 57 -4.51 9.91 2.52
C GLY A 57 -4.02 9.65 1.09
N PHE A 58 -4.67 8.78 0.30
CA PHE A 58 -4.14 8.35 -0.97
C PHE A 58 -4.31 9.37 -2.09
N LEU A 59 -5.43 10.09 -2.13
CA LEU A 59 -5.62 11.16 -3.11
C LEU A 59 -4.57 12.27 -2.98
N PRO A 60 -4.35 12.89 -1.80
CA PRO A 60 -3.22 13.81 -1.65
C PRO A 60 -1.87 13.13 -1.86
N GLY A 61 -1.75 11.84 -1.56
CA GLY A 61 -0.56 11.05 -1.86
C GLY A 61 -0.20 11.02 -3.35
N LEU A 62 -1.20 10.87 -4.24
CA LEU A 62 -1.02 10.99 -5.69
C LEU A 62 -0.51 12.39 -6.09
N MET A 63 -1.09 13.43 -5.51
CA MET A 63 -0.67 14.82 -5.78
C MET A 63 0.79 15.06 -5.36
N TRP A 64 1.23 14.49 -4.24
CA TRP A 64 2.64 14.53 -3.80
C TRP A 64 3.56 13.76 -4.74
N ILE A 65 3.10 12.65 -5.34
CA ILE A 65 3.86 11.93 -6.37
C ILE A 65 4.05 12.83 -7.60
N PHE A 66 2.98 13.48 -8.07
CA PHE A 66 3.04 14.36 -9.24
C PHE A 66 3.91 15.60 -8.97
N HIS A 67 3.78 16.23 -7.81
CA HIS A 67 4.66 17.34 -7.40
C HIS A 67 6.14 16.92 -7.45
N ARG A 68 6.49 15.78 -6.83
CA ARG A 68 7.88 15.31 -6.81
C ARG A 68 8.40 15.01 -8.22
N ARG A 69 7.57 14.40 -9.07
CA ARG A 69 7.91 14.10 -10.46
C ARG A 69 8.23 15.38 -11.24
N LYS A 70 7.41 16.43 -11.09
CA LYS A 70 7.65 17.76 -11.71
C LYS A 70 8.95 18.39 -11.19
N ALA A 71 9.15 18.40 -9.89
CA ALA A 71 10.37 18.93 -9.29
C ALA A 71 11.64 18.22 -9.77
N GLU A 72 11.62 16.89 -9.90
CA GLU A 72 12.74 16.09 -10.42
C GLU A 72 13.01 16.31 -11.92
N SER A 73 12.00 16.73 -12.69
CA SER A 73 12.17 17.12 -14.11
C SER A 73 12.65 18.54 -14.31
N GLY A 74 12.83 19.31 -13.25
CA GLY A 74 13.22 20.73 -13.29
C GLY A 74 12.07 21.69 -13.65
N ALA A 75 10.84 21.19 -13.75
CA ALA A 75 9.68 22.03 -13.97
C ALA A 75 9.33 22.81 -12.70
N GLN A 76 9.10 24.12 -12.82
CA GLN A 76 8.50 24.90 -11.75
C GLN A 76 7.01 24.57 -11.69
N ASP A 77 6.62 23.74 -10.72
CA ASP A 77 5.23 23.34 -10.52
C ASP A 77 4.73 23.79 -9.14
N GLY A 78 3.98 24.87 -9.12
CA GLY A 78 3.24 25.31 -7.93
C GLY A 78 1.91 24.59 -7.77
N PHE A 79 1.29 24.13 -8.85
CA PHE A 79 -0.07 23.58 -8.84
C PHE A 79 -0.20 22.32 -7.98
N TRP A 80 0.61 21.29 -8.25
CA TRP A 80 0.52 20.04 -7.49
C TRP A 80 0.95 20.19 -6.03
N MET A 81 1.92 21.05 -5.74
CA MET A 81 2.30 21.36 -4.36
C MET A 81 1.13 22.02 -3.60
N GLU A 82 0.49 23.03 -4.22
CA GLU A 82 -0.66 23.72 -3.62
C GLU A 82 -1.82 22.76 -3.37
N LYS A 83 -2.20 21.97 -4.38
CA LYS A 83 -3.28 20.98 -4.26
C LYS A 83 -2.96 19.87 -3.26
N ALA A 84 -1.73 19.36 -3.24
CA ALA A 84 -1.31 18.38 -2.25
C ALA A 84 -1.42 18.92 -0.82
N ILE A 85 -1.06 20.17 -0.57
CA ILE A 85 -1.21 20.84 0.73
C ILE A 85 -2.69 21.04 1.06
N GLU A 86 -3.49 21.53 0.10
CA GLU A 86 -4.94 21.74 0.25
C GLU A 86 -5.65 20.47 0.73
N TYR A 87 -5.35 19.31 0.10
CA TYR A 87 -5.98 18.04 0.45
C TYR A 87 -5.29 17.29 1.59
N THR A 88 -4.04 17.58 1.93
CA THR A 88 -3.37 16.95 3.08
C THR A 88 -3.77 17.62 4.40
N ARG A 89 -3.83 18.96 4.44
CA ARG A 89 -4.04 19.73 5.68
C ARG A 89 -5.31 19.37 6.44
N PRO A 90 -6.47 19.14 5.78
CA PRO A 90 -7.71 18.76 6.47
C PRO A 90 -7.64 17.41 7.22
N LEU A 91 -6.66 16.57 6.92
CA LEU A 91 -6.48 15.28 7.57
C LEU A 91 -5.80 15.39 8.95
N ALA A 92 -5.25 16.54 9.33
CA ALA A 92 -4.52 16.74 10.59
C ALA A 92 -5.28 16.23 11.83
N PRO A 93 -6.58 16.50 12.03
CA PRO A 93 -7.30 16.03 13.21
C PRO A 93 -7.32 14.50 13.36
N ARG A 94 -7.20 13.76 12.26
CA ARG A 94 -7.16 12.30 12.25
C ARG A 94 -5.94 11.74 13.02
N GLN A 95 -4.90 12.52 13.30
CA GLN A 95 -3.79 12.10 14.15
C GLN A 95 -4.22 11.66 15.57
N PHE A 96 -5.42 12.05 16.00
CA PHE A 96 -6.00 11.70 17.31
C PHE A 96 -7.11 10.64 17.20
N ASP A 97 -7.39 10.12 16.00
CA ASP A 97 -8.48 9.19 15.75
C ASP A 97 -8.14 7.80 16.35
N ARG A 98 -8.87 7.43 17.41
CA ARG A 98 -8.72 6.17 18.13
C ARG A 98 -9.62 5.06 17.61
N ASP A 99 -10.56 5.37 16.76
CA ASP A 99 -11.61 4.46 16.32
C ASP A 99 -11.18 3.64 15.10
N VAL A 100 -10.10 4.05 14.43
CA VAL A 100 -9.57 3.35 13.24
C VAL A 100 -8.16 2.80 13.48
N HIS A 101 -7.80 1.78 12.72
CA HIS A 101 -6.43 1.25 12.68
C HIS A 101 -5.62 1.75 11.47
N ASP A 102 -6.20 2.65 10.66
CA ASP A 102 -5.73 3.02 9.32
C ASP A 102 -4.82 4.27 9.30
N LEU A 103 -4.31 4.71 10.45
CA LEU A 103 -3.52 5.94 10.54
C LEU A 103 -2.23 5.89 9.71
N GLY A 104 -1.66 4.69 9.49
CA GLY A 104 -0.54 4.53 8.59
C GLY A 104 -0.90 4.83 7.14
N PHE A 105 -2.04 4.33 6.65
CA PHE A 105 -2.55 4.63 5.31
C PHE A 105 -2.78 6.12 5.11
N ILE A 106 -3.37 6.80 6.10
CA ILE A 106 -3.69 8.22 6.01
C ILE A 106 -2.40 9.06 6.00
N PHE A 107 -1.51 8.84 6.97
CA PHE A 107 -0.40 9.75 7.23
C PHE A 107 0.89 9.43 6.46
N LEU A 108 1.20 8.15 6.18
CA LEU A 108 2.40 7.80 5.42
C LEU A 108 2.27 8.13 3.93
N SER A 109 1.05 8.11 3.38
CA SER A 109 0.81 8.50 1.99
C SER A 109 0.71 10.01 1.80
N SER A 110 0.33 10.78 2.82
CA SER A 110 0.08 12.23 2.74
C SER A 110 1.09 13.08 3.52
N TYR A 111 0.94 13.20 4.85
CA TYR A 111 1.81 14.03 5.70
C TYR A 111 3.28 13.67 5.63
N TYR A 112 3.62 12.37 5.52
CA TYR A 112 5.01 11.96 5.39
C TYR A 112 5.63 12.44 4.08
N ARG A 113 4.88 12.41 2.97
CA ARG A 113 5.33 12.95 1.68
C ARG A 113 5.50 14.47 1.74
N TRP A 114 4.59 15.17 2.40
CA TRP A 114 4.72 16.61 2.67
C TRP A 114 5.98 16.92 3.49
N TYR A 115 6.17 16.20 4.58
CA TYR A 115 7.39 16.34 5.39
C TYR A 115 8.66 16.05 4.60
N GLN A 116 8.65 15.05 3.73
CA GLN A 116 9.79 14.76 2.85
C GLN A 116 10.11 15.93 1.90
N ALA A 117 9.09 16.63 1.39
CA ALA A 117 9.24 17.76 0.47
C ALA A 117 9.74 19.03 1.16
N THR A 118 9.27 19.32 2.38
CA THR A 118 9.49 20.62 3.03
C THR A 118 10.37 20.60 4.26
N ARG A 119 10.48 19.46 4.94
CA ARG A 119 11.16 19.27 6.24
C ARG A 119 10.61 20.15 7.36
N ASP A 120 9.37 20.64 7.24
CA ASP A 120 8.69 21.40 8.30
C ASP A 120 8.51 20.53 9.57
N PRO A 121 9.10 20.90 10.73
CA PRO A 121 9.02 20.10 11.95
C PRO A 121 7.58 19.93 12.47
N LYS A 122 6.66 20.85 12.17
CA LYS A 122 5.25 20.72 12.57
C LYS A 122 4.58 19.51 11.92
N LEU A 123 4.97 19.16 10.69
CA LEU A 123 4.46 17.97 10.02
C LEU A 123 5.00 16.69 10.66
N ASN A 124 6.24 16.74 11.15
CA ASN A 124 6.83 15.62 11.90
C ASN A 124 6.09 15.37 13.22
N GLU A 125 5.67 16.44 13.92
CA GLU A 125 4.86 16.32 15.13
C GLU A 125 3.54 15.59 14.87
N VAL A 126 2.86 15.90 13.76
CA VAL A 126 1.63 15.21 13.34
C VAL A 126 1.87 13.72 13.09
N LEU A 127 2.95 13.35 12.40
CA LEU A 127 3.31 11.96 12.13
C LEU A 127 3.63 11.21 13.42
N ILE A 128 4.39 11.81 14.33
CA ILE A 128 4.70 11.25 15.65
C ILE A 128 3.40 11.01 16.44
N GLN A 129 2.50 12.00 16.45
CA GLN A 129 1.23 11.87 17.16
C GLN A 129 0.37 10.76 16.58
N ALA A 130 0.24 10.65 15.26
CA ALA A 130 -0.49 9.57 14.61
C ALA A 130 0.05 8.17 15.02
N GLY A 131 1.37 8.00 15.07
CA GLY A 131 1.99 6.77 15.53
C GLY A 131 1.72 6.45 17.00
N LYS A 132 1.78 7.46 17.86
CA LYS A 132 1.39 7.32 19.28
C LYS A 132 -0.08 6.94 19.41
N THR A 133 -0.96 7.56 18.66
CA THR A 133 -2.41 7.28 18.69
C THR A 133 -2.70 5.86 18.25
N LEU A 134 -2.11 5.39 17.15
CA LEU A 134 -2.30 4.01 16.70
C LEU A 134 -1.80 3.00 17.75
N SER A 135 -0.70 3.29 18.46
CA SER A 135 -0.17 2.40 19.50
C SER A 135 -1.13 2.15 20.66
N LEU A 136 -2.10 3.06 20.89
CA LEU A 136 -3.12 2.90 21.95
C LEU A 136 -4.12 1.76 21.68
N ARG A 137 -4.12 1.22 20.45
CA ARG A 137 -4.94 0.06 20.11
C ARG A 137 -4.30 -1.28 20.49
N PHE A 138 -3.12 -1.25 21.12
CA PHE A 138 -2.40 -2.47 21.46
C PHE A 138 -3.07 -3.25 22.60
N MET A 139 -3.30 -4.53 22.34
CA MET A 139 -3.88 -5.48 23.26
C MET A 139 -2.76 -6.29 23.96
N GLU A 140 -2.48 -5.96 25.21
CA GLU A 140 -1.32 -6.50 25.95
C GLU A 140 -1.37 -8.03 26.14
N LYS A 141 -2.54 -8.63 26.33
CA LYS A 141 -2.66 -10.08 26.51
C LYS A 141 -2.43 -10.83 25.19
N GLY A 142 -3.03 -10.36 24.09
CA GLY A 142 -2.92 -10.97 22.75
C GLY A 142 -1.71 -10.50 21.94
N GLN A 143 -1.01 -9.45 22.37
CA GLN A 143 0.18 -8.90 21.73
C GLN A 143 -0.06 -8.41 20.28
N TYR A 144 -1.19 -7.76 20.03
CA TYR A 144 -1.57 -7.23 18.72
C TYR A 144 -2.25 -5.86 18.80
N LEU A 145 -2.27 -5.13 17.69
CA LEU A 145 -3.10 -3.95 17.52
C LEU A 145 -4.48 -4.39 17.06
N ARG A 146 -5.53 -4.01 17.80
CA ARG A 146 -6.91 -4.38 17.47
C ARG A 146 -7.42 -3.70 16.21
N SER A 147 -8.25 -4.38 15.45
CA SER A 147 -8.96 -3.81 14.31
C SER A 147 -10.02 -2.79 14.74
N PHE A 148 -10.59 -2.04 13.78
CA PHE A 148 -11.70 -1.13 14.06
C PHE A 148 -13.03 -1.87 14.32
N VAL A 149 -13.10 -3.15 13.96
CA VAL A 149 -14.32 -3.96 14.05
C VAL A 149 -14.59 -4.38 15.50
N SER A 150 -13.55 -4.84 16.21
CA SER A 150 -13.70 -5.40 17.55
C SER A 150 -12.35 -5.45 18.29
N GLU A 151 -12.39 -5.53 19.62
CA GLU A 151 -11.18 -5.64 20.45
C GLU A 151 -10.47 -6.99 20.30
N ASP A 152 -11.21 -8.06 20.06
CA ASP A 152 -10.71 -9.41 19.85
C ASP A 152 -10.19 -9.69 18.44
N SER A 153 -10.28 -8.70 17.53
CA SER A 153 -9.99 -8.84 16.11
C SER A 153 -8.63 -8.24 15.72
N LEU A 154 -7.81 -9.04 15.04
CA LEU A 154 -6.55 -8.66 14.40
C LEU A 154 -6.69 -8.80 12.88
N PHE A 155 -6.51 -7.70 12.12
CA PHE A 155 -6.50 -7.70 10.66
C PHE A 155 -5.09 -7.67 10.09
N ILE A 156 -4.90 -8.38 8.96
CA ILE A 156 -3.65 -8.35 8.19
C ILE A 156 -3.32 -6.95 7.66
N ASP A 157 -4.33 -6.12 7.41
CA ASP A 157 -4.25 -4.73 6.92
C ASP A 157 -3.42 -3.84 7.84
N ILE A 158 -3.39 -4.13 9.14
CA ILE A 158 -2.64 -3.36 10.13
C ILE A 158 -1.14 -3.41 9.87
N MET A 159 -0.64 -4.44 9.14
CA MET A 159 0.76 -4.50 8.72
C MET A 159 1.18 -3.31 7.85
N MET A 160 0.26 -2.71 7.09
CA MET A 160 0.52 -1.47 6.34
C MET A 160 0.55 -0.23 7.23
N ASN A 161 -0.12 -0.31 8.39
CA ASN A 161 -0.31 0.81 9.30
C ASN A 161 0.76 0.87 10.42
N VAL A 162 1.32 -0.27 10.79
CA VAL A 162 2.32 -0.34 11.88
C VAL A 162 3.58 0.50 11.60
N GLY A 163 3.87 0.79 10.34
CA GLY A 163 4.99 1.65 9.91
C GLY A 163 4.98 3.03 10.56
N ILE A 164 3.79 3.60 10.85
CA ILE A 164 3.70 4.92 11.50
C ILE A 164 4.13 4.86 12.98
N ILE A 165 3.94 3.72 13.66
CA ILE A 165 4.42 3.51 15.03
C ILE A 165 5.96 3.38 15.03
N PHE A 166 6.54 2.63 14.09
CA PHE A 166 7.99 2.56 13.92
C PHE A 166 8.58 3.93 13.63
N TYR A 167 7.91 4.72 12.78
CA TYR A 167 8.30 6.10 12.50
C TYR A 167 8.35 6.92 13.78
N ALA A 168 7.27 6.96 14.55
CA ALA A 168 7.20 7.69 15.82
C ALA A 168 8.26 7.23 16.81
N ALA A 169 8.49 5.92 16.92
CA ALA A 169 9.54 5.35 17.76
C ALA A 169 10.94 5.84 17.38
N ARG A 170 11.24 5.88 16.09
CA ARG A 170 12.52 6.37 15.56
C ARG A 170 12.74 7.86 15.86
N GLU A 171 11.72 8.68 15.58
CA GLU A 171 11.83 10.15 15.75
C GLU A 171 11.91 10.56 17.23
N THR A 172 11.31 9.78 18.13
CA THR A 172 11.28 10.10 19.57
C THR A 172 12.28 9.34 20.42
N GLY A 173 12.85 8.25 19.89
CA GLY A 173 13.66 7.31 20.68
C GLY A 173 12.82 6.43 21.63
N ASP A 174 11.49 6.45 21.53
CA ASP A 174 10.59 5.71 22.42
C ASP A 174 10.64 4.19 22.13
N ARG A 175 11.29 3.47 23.05
CA ARG A 175 11.46 2.01 22.96
C ARG A 175 10.14 1.25 23.10
N ARG A 176 9.16 1.79 23.86
CA ARG A 176 7.86 1.16 24.04
C ARG A 176 7.07 1.12 22.73
N LEU A 177 7.07 2.23 21.98
CA LEU A 177 6.45 2.27 20.66
C LEU A 177 7.06 1.23 19.72
N ARG A 178 8.41 1.15 19.71
CA ARG A 178 9.12 0.15 18.91
C ARG A 178 8.75 -1.28 19.29
N ASP A 179 8.67 -1.56 20.58
CA ASP A 179 8.32 -2.87 21.11
C ASP A 179 6.87 -3.27 20.76
N ILE A 180 5.91 -2.36 20.90
CA ILE A 180 4.52 -2.55 20.46
C ILE A 180 4.47 -2.95 18.98
N ALA A 181 5.15 -2.21 18.10
CA ALA A 181 5.16 -2.48 16.67
C ALA A 181 5.79 -3.85 16.34
N ILE A 182 6.87 -4.22 17.00
CA ILE A 182 7.52 -5.54 16.83
C ILE A 182 6.61 -6.66 17.30
N ARG A 183 6.01 -6.55 18.50
CA ARG A 183 5.12 -7.59 19.06
C ARG A 183 3.89 -7.79 18.17
N HIS A 184 3.27 -6.71 17.72
CA HIS A 184 2.18 -6.80 16.76
C HIS A 184 2.59 -7.57 15.49
N ALA A 185 3.71 -7.18 14.87
CA ALA A 185 4.19 -7.83 13.64
C ALA A 185 4.52 -9.32 13.86
N LEU A 186 5.09 -9.69 15.02
CA LEU A 186 5.36 -11.09 15.36
C LEU A 186 4.08 -11.90 15.59
N THR A 187 3.07 -11.32 16.23
CA THR A 187 1.75 -11.95 16.42
C THR A 187 1.05 -12.16 15.08
N THR A 188 1.06 -11.14 14.21
CA THR A 188 0.52 -11.25 12.85
C THR A 188 1.24 -12.32 12.04
N ARG A 189 2.58 -12.35 12.09
CA ARG A 189 3.38 -13.40 11.46
C ARG A 189 2.99 -14.80 11.94
N ARG A 190 2.82 -14.96 13.24
CA ARG A 190 2.53 -16.26 13.87
C ARG A 190 1.17 -16.81 13.51
N TYR A 191 0.15 -15.94 13.47
CA TYR A 191 -1.24 -16.39 13.39
C TYR A 191 -1.89 -16.12 12.04
N LEU A 192 -1.47 -15.09 11.28
CA LEU A 192 -2.09 -14.76 10.00
C LEU A 192 -1.27 -15.18 8.79
N VAL A 193 0.03 -15.49 8.92
CA VAL A 193 0.85 -15.98 7.79
C VAL A 193 1.06 -17.49 7.95
N ARG A 194 0.63 -18.24 6.93
CA ARG A 194 0.75 -19.70 6.91
C ARG A 194 2.15 -20.14 6.47
N GLY A 195 2.45 -21.43 6.63
CA GLY A 195 3.75 -22.01 6.28
C GLY A 195 4.15 -21.88 4.83
N ASP A 196 3.17 -21.84 3.92
CA ASP A 196 3.35 -21.66 2.48
C ASP A 196 3.47 -20.20 2.03
N GLY A 197 3.34 -19.24 2.95
CA GLY A 197 3.36 -17.80 2.67
C GLY A 197 1.99 -17.18 2.39
N SER A 198 0.92 -17.99 2.26
CA SER A 198 -0.45 -17.47 2.16
C SER A 198 -0.88 -16.79 3.46
N THR A 199 -1.93 -15.95 3.40
CA THR A 199 -2.39 -15.21 4.58
C THR A 199 -3.87 -15.44 4.86
N ALA A 200 -4.22 -15.45 6.16
CA ALA A 200 -5.59 -15.22 6.62
C ALA A 200 -5.85 -13.71 6.70
N HIS A 201 -7.10 -13.31 6.55
CA HIS A 201 -7.47 -11.90 6.67
C HIS A 201 -7.52 -11.45 8.13
N GLU A 202 -8.18 -12.25 8.98
CA GLU A 202 -8.51 -11.90 10.36
C GLU A 202 -8.21 -13.03 11.32
N GLY A 203 -7.70 -12.68 12.50
CA GLY A 203 -7.54 -13.56 13.65
C GLY A 203 -8.39 -13.08 14.82
N ILE A 204 -9.09 -14.02 15.47
CA ILE A 204 -9.91 -13.76 16.65
C ILE A 204 -9.21 -14.31 17.89
N PHE A 205 -9.18 -13.51 18.94
CA PHE A 205 -8.48 -13.79 20.19
C PHE A 205 -9.43 -13.77 21.39
N ASP A 206 -9.13 -14.55 22.39
CA ASP A 206 -9.78 -14.48 23.69
C ASP A 206 -9.27 -13.26 24.46
N LEU A 207 -10.16 -12.36 24.87
CA LEU A 207 -9.77 -11.12 25.55
C LEU A 207 -9.28 -11.32 26.98
N GLU A 208 -9.69 -12.42 27.64
CA GLU A 208 -9.28 -12.70 28.99
C GLU A 208 -7.89 -13.33 29.07
N THR A 209 -7.58 -14.23 28.16
CA THR A 209 -6.33 -14.99 28.16
C THR A 209 -5.32 -14.47 27.13
N GLY A 210 -5.77 -13.79 26.09
CA GLY A 210 -4.96 -13.41 24.93
C GLY A 210 -4.69 -14.57 23.96
N ALA A 211 -5.34 -15.72 24.15
CA ALA A 211 -5.16 -16.89 23.30
C ALA A 211 -5.80 -16.68 21.93
N PHE A 212 -5.11 -17.13 20.86
CA PHE A 212 -5.69 -17.20 19.54
C PHE A 212 -6.79 -18.28 19.49
N LEU A 213 -7.97 -17.91 18.99
CA LEU A 213 -9.12 -18.81 18.93
C LEU A 213 -9.32 -19.40 17.52
N ARG A 214 -9.36 -18.54 16.49
CA ARG A 214 -9.69 -18.96 15.12
C ARG A 214 -9.35 -17.89 14.10
N HIS A 215 -9.25 -18.28 12.83
CA HIS A 215 -9.31 -17.34 11.71
C HIS A 215 -10.75 -16.90 11.43
N SER A 216 -10.87 -15.72 10.84
CA SER A 216 -12.11 -15.12 10.33
C SER A 216 -11.80 -14.32 9.06
N THR A 217 -12.81 -13.74 8.46
CA THR A 217 -12.65 -12.82 7.33
C THR A 217 -13.84 -11.89 7.20
N GLN A 218 -13.56 -10.65 6.81
CA GLN A 218 -14.56 -9.67 6.41
C GLN A 218 -14.62 -9.53 4.88
N GLN A 219 -13.45 -9.54 4.21
CA GLN A 219 -13.33 -9.24 2.80
C GLN A 219 -12.89 -10.44 1.93
N GLY A 220 -12.16 -11.42 2.49
CA GLY A 220 -11.80 -12.65 1.80
C GLY A 220 -12.98 -13.59 1.59
N TRP A 221 -12.83 -14.58 0.73
CA TRP A 221 -13.89 -15.54 0.44
C TRP A 221 -14.31 -16.36 1.67
N ARG A 222 -13.32 -16.91 2.39
CA ARG A 222 -13.51 -17.70 3.61
C ARG A 222 -12.38 -17.42 4.61
N ALA A 223 -12.57 -17.82 5.85
CA ALA A 223 -11.57 -17.68 6.93
C ALA A 223 -10.24 -18.39 6.60
N ASP A 224 -10.28 -19.48 5.86
CA ASP A 224 -9.14 -20.30 5.45
C ASP A 224 -8.60 -19.96 4.05
N SER A 225 -9.26 -19.09 3.30
CA SER A 225 -8.79 -18.62 1.98
C SER A 225 -7.64 -17.62 2.09
N CYS A 226 -7.07 -17.26 0.96
CA CYS A 226 -6.06 -16.21 0.85
C CYS A 226 -6.61 -15.06 0.00
N TRP A 227 -7.15 -14.06 0.67
CA TRP A 227 -7.56 -12.81 0.05
C TRP A 227 -6.36 -12.08 -0.54
N SER A 228 -6.38 -11.82 -1.85
CA SER A 228 -5.19 -11.37 -2.58
C SER A 228 -4.65 -10.05 -2.08
N ARG A 229 -5.52 -9.08 -1.80
CA ARG A 229 -5.10 -7.78 -1.25
C ARG A 229 -4.52 -7.94 0.17
N GLY A 230 -5.08 -8.81 1.00
CA GLY A 230 -4.51 -9.11 2.32
C GLY A 230 -3.11 -9.69 2.25
N LEU A 231 -2.87 -10.59 1.30
CA LEU A 231 -1.52 -11.12 1.04
C LEU A 231 -0.53 -10.02 0.66
N THR A 232 -0.96 -9.09 -0.21
CA THR A 232 -0.07 -7.99 -0.64
C THR A 232 0.15 -6.95 0.44
N TRP A 233 -0.81 -6.74 1.36
CA TRP A 233 -0.60 -5.98 2.58
C TRP A 233 0.47 -6.60 3.47
N ALA A 234 0.48 -7.93 3.61
CA ALA A 234 1.52 -8.64 4.36
C ALA A 234 2.89 -8.49 3.69
N LEU A 235 2.99 -8.75 2.39
CA LEU A 235 4.23 -8.61 1.62
C LEU A 235 4.86 -7.23 1.84
N TYR A 236 4.11 -6.16 1.59
CA TYR A 236 4.58 -4.78 1.74
C TYR A 236 4.89 -4.45 3.20
N GLY A 237 3.96 -4.78 4.11
CA GLY A 237 4.04 -4.44 5.52
C GLY A 237 5.19 -5.11 6.25
N PHE A 238 5.45 -6.41 6.03
CA PHE A 238 6.61 -7.09 6.60
C PHE A 238 7.93 -6.58 6.01
N GLY A 239 7.96 -6.24 4.71
CA GLY A 239 9.09 -5.54 4.11
C GLY A 239 9.38 -4.22 4.83
N SER A 240 8.35 -3.44 5.14
CA SER A 240 8.45 -2.21 5.93
C SER A 240 8.98 -2.46 7.35
N CYS A 241 8.49 -3.50 8.02
CA CYS A 241 9.00 -3.89 9.34
C CYS A 241 10.50 -4.22 9.30
N TYR A 242 10.95 -4.94 8.27
CA TYR A 242 12.37 -5.22 8.08
C TYR A 242 13.22 -3.94 7.87
N GLU A 243 12.73 -2.97 7.11
CA GLU A 243 13.43 -1.68 6.96
C GLU A 243 13.69 -0.99 8.29
N TYR A 244 12.72 -0.98 9.19
CA TYR A 244 12.85 -0.34 10.50
C TYR A 244 13.67 -1.14 11.51
N THR A 245 13.64 -2.47 11.44
CA THR A 245 14.15 -3.32 12.52
C THR A 245 15.42 -4.08 12.17
N ARG A 246 15.60 -4.39 10.89
CA ARG A 246 16.59 -5.35 10.37
C ARG A 246 16.44 -6.76 10.95
N ASP A 247 15.26 -7.09 11.48
CA ASP A 247 14.95 -8.41 11.98
C ASP A 247 14.72 -9.38 10.81
N PRO A 248 15.54 -10.42 10.62
CA PRO A 248 15.47 -11.31 9.46
C PRO A 248 14.16 -12.09 9.39
N ARG A 249 13.42 -12.23 10.50
CA ARG A 249 12.12 -12.89 10.53
C ARG A 249 11.10 -12.15 9.67
N PHE A 250 11.18 -10.81 9.61
CA PHE A 250 10.28 -10.00 8.79
C PHE A 250 10.64 -10.06 7.31
N LEU A 251 11.94 -10.12 6.99
CA LEU A 251 12.38 -10.33 5.61
C LEU A 251 11.91 -11.69 5.09
N ASP A 252 12.20 -12.77 5.82
CA ASP A 252 11.73 -14.14 5.50
C ASP A 252 10.21 -14.19 5.26
N THR A 253 9.44 -13.48 6.10
CA THR A 253 7.98 -13.47 5.95
C THR A 253 7.55 -12.71 4.69
N ALA A 254 8.14 -11.56 4.41
CA ALA A 254 7.87 -10.79 3.20
C ALA A 254 8.22 -11.60 1.93
N GLU A 255 9.36 -12.30 1.94
CA GLU A 255 9.78 -13.18 0.85
C GLU A 255 8.79 -14.33 0.62
N ARG A 256 8.35 -15.03 1.67
CA ARG A 256 7.36 -16.10 1.54
C ARG A 256 6.02 -15.60 0.99
N CYS A 257 5.55 -14.43 1.44
CA CYS A 257 4.35 -13.81 0.88
C CYS A 257 4.53 -13.44 -0.59
N ALA A 258 5.71 -12.90 -0.97
CA ALA A 258 6.05 -12.58 -2.35
C ALA A 258 6.10 -13.83 -3.24
N ASP A 259 6.76 -14.88 -2.76
CA ASP A 259 6.89 -16.15 -3.49
C ASP A 259 5.52 -16.80 -3.69
N TYR A 260 4.65 -16.80 -2.65
CA TYR A 260 3.27 -17.29 -2.79
C TYR A 260 2.50 -16.48 -3.84
N TYR A 261 2.55 -15.15 -3.79
CA TYR A 261 1.91 -14.28 -4.77
C TYR A 261 2.36 -14.63 -6.20
N LEU A 262 3.68 -14.67 -6.44
CA LEU A 262 4.24 -14.88 -7.77
C LEU A 262 3.98 -16.28 -8.33
N THR A 263 3.90 -17.29 -7.47
CA THR A 263 3.67 -18.69 -7.91
C THR A 263 2.19 -19.03 -8.12
N HIS A 264 1.27 -18.28 -7.50
CA HIS A 264 -0.18 -18.53 -7.59
C HIS A 264 -0.93 -17.51 -8.45
N THR A 265 -0.26 -16.47 -8.91
CA THR A 265 -0.85 -15.49 -9.82
C THR A 265 -0.68 -15.95 -11.27
N ASN A 266 -1.68 -15.64 -12.11
CA ASN A 266 -1.62 -15.93 -13.53
C ASN A 266 -0.42 -15.27 -14.23
N GLY A 267 -0.10 -15.73 -15.44
CA GLY A 267 1.07 -15.27 -16.19
C GLY A 267 1.11 -13.77 -16.53
N ASP A 268 0.01 -13.05 -16.35
CA ASP A 268 -0.05 -11.58 -16.49
C ASP A 268 0.28 -10.82 -15.21
N GLY A 269 0.48 -11.51 -14.09
CA GLY A 269 0.88 -10.93 -12.81
C GLY A 269 -0.24 -10.23 -12.04
N VAL A 270 -1.51 -10.32 -12.51
CA VAL A 270 -2.67 -9.76 -11.82
C VAL A 270 -3.47 -10.88 -11.14
N PRO A 271 -3.62 -10.87 -9.81
CA PRO A 271 -4.26 -11.97 -9.10
C PRO A 271 -5.79 -11.88 -9.19
N PRO A 272 -6.51 -13.00 -8.95
CA PRO A 272 -7.91 -12.95 -8.62
C PRO A 272 -8.11 -12.17 -7.31
N TRP A 273 -9.35 -11.75 -7.01
CA TRP A 273 -9.64 -11.06 -5.74
C TRP A 273 -9.38 -11.95 -4.49
N ASP A 274 -9.47 -13.27 -4.63
CA ASP A 274 -9.09 -14.27 -3.62
C ASP A 274 -8.62 -15.54 -4.34
N PHE A 275 -7.47 -16.08 -3.93
CA PHE A 275 -6.82 -17.21 -4.62
C PHE A 275 -7.61 -18.51 -4.55
N GLN A 276 -8.45 -18.68 -3.54
CA GLN A 276 -9.29 -19.87 -3.37
C GLN A 276 -10.79 -19.61 -3.60
N ALA A 277 -11.15 -18.45 -4.14
CA ALA A 277 -12.54 -18.16 -4.51
C ALA A 277 -13.08 -19.20 -5.51
N PRO A 278 -14.41 -19.44 -5.56
CA PRO A 278 -15.02 -20.27 -6.59
C PRO A 278 -14.62 -19.83 -8.00
N GLU A 279 -14.50 -20.77 -8.92
CA GLU A 279 -13.96 -20.55 -10.27
C GLU A 279 -14.64 -19.38 -10.99
N ASP A 280 -15.98 -19.27 -10.91
CA ASP A 280 -16.73 -18.22 -11.57
C ASP A 280 -16.38 -16.82 -11.04
N SER A 281 -16.22 -16.66 -9.73
CA SER A 281 -15.86 -15.39 -9.11
C SER A 281 -14.34 -15.13 -9.13
N ARG A 282 -13.52 -16.18 -9.22
CA ARG A 282 -12.07 -16.08 -9.35
C ARG A 282 -11.60 -15.47 -10.67
N LYS A 283 -12.48 -15.40 -11.68
CA LYS A 283 -12.24 -14.65 -12.92
C LYS A 283 -12.11 -13.14 -12.71
N LEU A 284 -12.63 -12.62 -11.59
CA LEU A 284 -12.50 -11.21 -11.23
C LEU A 284 -11.10 -10.94 -10.70
N ALA A 285 -10.36 -10.14 -11.43
CA ALA A 285 -9.05 -9.66 -11.01
C ALA A 285 -9.17 -8.66 -9.86
N ASP A 286 -8.10 -8.50 -9.06
CA ASP A 286 -7.93 -7.34 -8.18
C ASP A 286 -6.64 -6.60 -8.56
N THR A 287 -6.79 -5.59 -9.41
CA THR A 287 -5.68 -4.75 -9.86
C THR A 287 -5.04 -3.96 -8.74
N SER A 288 -5.79 -3.69 -7.66
CA SER A 288 -5.22 -3.03 -6.48
C SER A 288 -4.22 -3.94 -5.76
N ALA A 289 -4.51 -5.23 -5.66
CA ALA A 289 -3.56 -6.20 -5.13
C ALA A 289 -2.29 -6.28 -6.00
N ALA A 290 -2.43 -6.24 -7.33
CA ALA A 290 -1.29 -6.21 -8.24
C ALA A 290 -0.43 -4.95 -8.07
N ALA A 291 -1.05 -3.79 -7.93
CA ALA A 291 -0.35 -2.51 -7.70
C ALA A 291 0.43 -2.50 -6.38
N ILE A 292 -0.18 -3.01 -5.31
CA ILE A 292 0.45 -3.13 -3.98
C ILE A 292 1.61 -4.14 -4.03
N ALA A 293 1.40 -5.29 -4.70
CA ALA A 293 2.46 -6.30 -4.89
C ALA A 293 3.66 -5.71 -5.64
N ALA A 294 3.43 -5.01 -6.75
CA ALA A 294 4.50 -4.36 -7.50
C ALA A 294 5.29 -3.36 -6.64
N SER A 295 4.60 -2.51 -5.87
CA SER A 295 5.26 -1.57 -4.96
C SER A 295 6.04 -2.28 -3.86
N GLY A 296 5.48 -3.33 -3.27
CA GLY A 296 6.13 -4.16 -2.25
C GLY A 296 7.36 -4.90 -2.79
N LEU A 297 7.27 -5.52 -3.97
CA LEU A 297 8.39 -6.21 -4.63
C LEU A 297 9.55 -5.26 -4.97
N LEU A 298 9.23 -4.04 -5.50
CA LEU A 298 10.24 -3.00 -5.76
C LEU A 298 10.94 -2.51 -4.49
N ARG A 299 10.26 -2.57 -3.36
CA ARG A 299 10.84 -2.25 -2.06
C ARG A 299 11.72 -3.41 -1.57
N LEU A 300 11.19 -4.64 -1.66
CA LEU A 300 11.84 -5.85 -1.16
C LEU A 300 13.14 -6.14 -1.93
N CYS A 301 13.15 -6.00 -3.26
CA CYS A 301 14.34 -6.27 -4.09
C CYS A 301 15.57 -5.46 -3.69
N ARG A 302 15.40 -4.28 -3.06
CA ARG A 302 16.51 -3.42 -2.59
C ARG A 302 17.10 -3.86 -1.25
N MET A 303 16.39 -4.71 -0.52
CA MET A 303 16.76 -5.12 0.83
C MET A 303 17.34 -6.52 0.88
N LEU A 304 17.20 -7.28 -0.20
CA LEU A 304 17.66 -8.65 -0.29
C LEU A 304 19.18 -8.73 -0.37
N PRO A 305 19.81 -9.61 0.43
CA PRO A 305 21.23 -9.90 0.30
C PRO A 305 21.56 -10.72 -0.97
N ASP A 306 20.59 -11.53 -1.45
CA ASP A 306 20.72 -12.31 -2.67
C ASP A 306 20.35 -11.45 -3.91
N PRO A 307 21.33 -11.12 -4.78
CA PRO A 307 21.09 -10.32 -5.96
C PRO A 307 20.26 -11.03 -7.02
N VAL A 308 20.27 -12.38 -7.08
CA VAL A 308 19.50 -13.16 -8.06
C VAL A 308 18.02 -13.09 -7.69
N LYS A 309 17.70 -13.28 -6.43
CA LYS A 309 16.32 -13.14 -5.93
C LYS A 309 15.85 -11.69 -6.01
N GLY A 310 16.72 -10.72 -5.71
CA GLY A 310 16.44 -9.30 -5.89
C GLY A 310 16.10 -8.96 -7.34
N PHE A 311 16.84 -9.52 -8.29
CA PHE A 311 16.54 -9.35 -9.71
C PHE A 311 15.21 -10.00 -10.12
N TYR A 312 14.91 -11.19 -9.62
CA TYR A 312 13.65 -11.88 -9.87
C TYR A 312 12.45 -11.01 -9.42
N TYR A 313 12.48 -10.46 -8.21
CA TYR A 313 11.41 -9.59 -7.71
C TYR A 313 11.31 -8.28 -8.47
N TRP A 314 12.44 -7.68 -8.83
CA TRP A 314 12.48 -6.51 -9.69
C TRP A 314 11.80 -6.77 -11.04
N SER A 315 12.18 -7.83 -11.72
CA SER A 315 11.64 -8.21 -13.03
C SER A 315 10.14 -8.53 -12.97
N SER A 316 9.72 -9.21 -11.91
CA SER A 316 8.30 -9.51 -11.67
C SER A 316 7.49 -8.24 -11.44
N ALA A 317 8.00 -7.30 -10.66
CA ALA A 317 7.35 -6.00 -10.46
C ALA A 317 7.19 -5.21 -11.76
N LEU A 318 8.23 -5.17 -12.60
CA LEU A 318 8.16 -4.51 -13.91
C LEU A 318 7.16 -5.19 -14.85
N HIS A 319 7.07 -6.52 -14.82
CA HIS A 319 6.08 -7.26 -15.60
C HIS A 319 4.65 -6.91 -15.16
N ILE A 320 4.37 -6.92 -13.85
CA ILE A 320 3.08 -6.51 -13.28
C ILE A 320 2.74 -5.08 -13.72
N LEU A 321 3.67 -4.15 -13.56
CA LEU A 321 3.44 -2.74 -13.93
C LEU A 321 3.15 -2.57 -15.42
N ARG A 322 3.88 -3.28 -16.30
CA ARG A 322 3.61 -3.26 -17.74
C ARG A 322 2.20 -3.76 -18.03
N THR A 323 1.80 -4.89 -17.45
CA THR A 323 0.45 -5.43 -17.61
C THR A 323 -0.62 -4.44 -17.15
N LEU A 324 -0.45 -3.81 -15.98
CA LEU A 324 -1.39 -2.81 -15.48
C LEU A 324 -1.48 -1.61 -16.43
N CYS A 325 -0.34 -1.10 -16.94
CA CYS A 325 -0.31 0.01 -17.89
C CYS A 325 -1.02 -0.31 -19.21
N GLU A 326 -0.84 -1.52 -19.75
CA GLU A 326 -1.32 -1.90 -21.08
C GLU A 326 -2.78 -2.37 -21.08
N LYS A 327 -3.21 -3.10 -20.02
CA LYS A 327 -4.51 -3.79 -20.02
C LYS A 327 -5.54 -3.20 -19.07
N TYR A 328 -5.12 -2.52 -18.01
CA TYR A 328 -6.02 -2.14 -16.92
C TYR A 328 -6.16 -0.64 -16.68
N THR A 329 -5.39 0.21 -17.37
CA THR A 329 -5.65 1.66 -17.32
C THR A 329 -6.95 2.02 -18.04
N ALA A 330 -7.64 3.03 -17.52
CA ALA A 330 -8.87 3.56 -18.13
C ALA A 330 -8.60 4.50 -19.31
N ARG A 331 -7.40 4.45 -19.92
CA ARG A 331 -6.96 5.40 -20.96
C ARG A 331 -7.88 5.45 -22.19
N ASP A 332 -8.41 4.28 -22.56
CA ASP A 332 -9.27 4.14 -23.74
C ASP A 332 -10.76 4.36 -23.42
N ASP A 333 -11.09 4.79 -22.20
CA ASP A 333 -12.45 5.05 -21.76
C ASP A 333 -12.58 6.47 -21.16
N PRO A 334 -12.88 7.48 -21.99
CA PRO A 334 -12.99 8.87 -21.53
C PRO A 334 -14.07 9.11 -20.48
N GLN A 335 -15.03 8.19 -20.35
CA GLN A 335 -16.10 8.28 -19.36
C GLN A 335 -15.70 7.75 -17.99
N TRP A 336 -14.61 6.98 -17.91
CA TRP A 336 -14.10 6.43 -16.66
C TRP A 336 -13.26 7.47 -15.91
N GLU A 337 -13.51 7.63 -14.61
CA GLU A 337 -12.88 8.68 -13.80
C GLU A 337 -11.66 8.22 -12.99
N GLY A 338 -11.47 6.90 -12.80
CA GLY A 338 -10.31 6.34 -12.11
C GLY A 338 -9.13 6.07 -13.04
N ILE A 339 -8.00 5.66 -12.47
CA ILE A 339 -6.77 5.37 -13.22
C ILE A 339 -6.76 3.90 -13.68
N LEU A 340 -6.95 2.97 -12.72
CA LEU A 340 -7.03 1.53 -12.97
C LEU A 340 -8.46 1.06 -12.94
N LYS A 341 -8.81 0.14 -13.84
CA LYS A 341 -10.04 -0.69 -13.78
C LYS A 341 -9.74 -2.03 -13.13
N GLY A 342 -10.78 -2.78 -12.76
CA GLY A 342 -10.64 -4.16 -12.31
C GLY A 342 -10.17 -4.33 -10.87
N GLY A 343 -10.38 -3.33 -10.02
CA GLY A 343 -10.21 -3.46 -8.58
C GLY A 343 -11.43 -4.10 -7.91
N VAL A 344 -11.23 -4.63 -6.70
CA VAL A 344 -12.30 -5.19 -5.87
C VAL A 344 -12.20 -4.64 -4.46
N TYR A 345 -13.14 -3.77 -4.06
CA TYR A 345 -13.17 -3.28 -2.69
C TYR A 345 -13.71 -4.34 -1.72
N HIS A 346 -14.96 -4.78 -1.92
CA HIS A 346 -15.59 -5.75 -1.02
C HIS A 346 -16.56 -6.65 -1.79
N MET A 347 -16.12 -7.87 -2.13
CA MET A 347 -16.89 -8.79 -2.97
C MET A 347 -18.25 -9.14 -2.38
N HIS A 348 -18.31 -9.55 -1.10
CA HIS A 348 -19.56 -9.99 -0.46
C HIS A 348 -20.64 -8.91 -0.35
N LYS A 349 -20.23 -7.64 -0.36
CA LYS A 349 -21.15 -6.49 -0.30
C LYS A 349 -21.36 -5.84 -1.66
N ASN A 350 -20.78 -6.39 -2.70
CA ASN A 350 -20.80 -5.85 -4.07
C ASN A 350 -20.39 -4.36 -4.12
N LEU A 351 -19.31 -4.00 -3.42
CA LEU A 351 -18.80 -2.63 -3.39
C LEU A 351 -17.49 -2.56 -4.17
N GLY A 352 -17.42 -1.65 -5.14
CA GLY A 352 -16.24 -1.43 -5.97
C GLY A 352 -15.73 -2.71 -6.62
N VAL A 353 -16.63 -3.58 -7.12
CA VAL A 353 -16.29 -4.83 -7.80
C VAL A 353 -16.10 -4.56 -9.27
N ASN A 354 -14.93 -4.89 -9.80
CA ASN A 354 -14.50 -4.55 -11.16
C ASN A 354 -14.48 -3.03 -11.44
N GLU A 355 -14.13 -2.25 -10.42
CA GLU A 355 -14.15 -0.78 -10.42
C GLU A 355 -12.74 -0.23 -10.17
N SER A 356 -12.58 1.09 -10.20
CA SER A 356 -11.38 1.74 -9.67
C SER A 356 -11.49 1.86 -8.16
N VAL A 357 -10.35 1.71 -7.47
CA VAL A 357 -10.24 1.90 -6.02
C VAL A 357 -9.08 2.83 -5.74
N MET A 358 -9.27 3.81 -4.86
CA MET A 358 -8.30 4.90 -4.67
C MET A 358 -6.92 4.41 -4.22
N TRP A 359 -6.87 3.38 -3.38
CA TRP A 359 -5.59 2.76 -3.00
C TRP A 359 -4.91 2.03 -4.17
N GLY A 360 -5.69 1.42 -5.07
CA GLY A 360 -5.16 0.80 -6.29
C GLY A 360 -4.45 1.84 -7.16
N ASP A 361 -5.11 2.97 -7.41
CA ASP A 361 -4.56 4.07 -8.18
C ASP A 361 -3.30 4.66 -7.51
N TYR A 362 -3.32 4.81 -6.17
CA TYR A 362 -2.17 5.32 -5.43
C TYR A 362 -0.96 4.38 -5.49
N PHE A 363 -1.12 3.09 -5.15
CA PHE A 363 0.00 2.15 -5.13
C PHE A 363 0.53 1.88 -6.54
N PHE A 364 -0.31 1.98 -7.57
CA PHE A 364 0.14 1.90 -8.94
C PHE A 364 1.08 3.06 -9.32
N CYS A 365 0.67 4.30 -9.05
CA CYS A 365 1.51 5.47 -9.30
C CYS A 365 2.79 5.47 -8.43
N GLU A 366 2.69 5.03 -7.16
CA GLU A 366 3.85 4.86 -6.27
C GLU A 366 4.85 3.85 -6.86
N ALA A 367 4.36 2.72 -7.37
CA ALA A 367 5.21 1.69 -7.94
C ALA A 367 5.89 2.16 -9.24
N LEU A 368 5.15 2.84 -10.14
CA LEU A 368 5.72 3.43 -11.35
C LEU A 368 6.84 4.43 -11.04
N GLU A 369 6.58 5.34 -10.08
CA GLU A 369 7.57 6.31 -9.62
C GLU A 369 8.81 5.62 -9.04
N ASN A 370 8.61 4.63 -8.17
CA ASN A 370 9.71 3.90 -7.54
C ASN A 370 10.56 3.11 -8.54
N ALA A 371 9.95 2.51 -9.56
CA ALA A 371 10.64 1.82 -10.63
C ALA A 371 11.55 2.78 -11.42
N MET A 372 11.04 3.93 -11.83
CA MET A 372 11.82 4.93 -12.60
C MET A 372 12.96 5.53 -11.79
N ARG A 373 12.74 5.85 -10.51
CA ARG A 373 13.77 6.42 -9.63
C ARG A 373 14.91 5.45 -9.33
N HIS A 374 14.63 4.16 -9.24
CA HIS A 374 15.67 3.15 -9.02
C HIS A 374 16.70 3.13 -10.15
N THR A 375 16.24 3.28 -11.39
CA THR A 375 17.11 3.30 -12.57
C THR A 375 18.01 4.52 -12.59
N LEU A 376 17.49 5.69 -12.23
CA LEU A 376 18.27 6.94 -12.17
C LEU A 376 19.38 6.87 -11.12
N SER A 377 19.10 6.33 -9.93
CA SER A 377 20.11 6.19 -8.88
C SER A 377 21.25 5.22 -9.26
N ASN A 378 20.95 4.19 -10.03
CA ASN A 378 21.96 3.24 -10.52
C ASN A 378 22.81 3.83 -11.67
N GLN A 379 22.24 4.69 -12.52
CA GLN A 379 22.97 5.40 -13.58
C GLN A 379 23.91 6.46 -12.99
N ALA A 380 23.48 7.23 -11.99
CA ALA A 380 24.30 8.23 -11.31
C ALA A 380 25.52 7.61 -10.60
N ARG A 381 25.35 6.43 -9.97
CA ARG A 381 26.45 5.69 -9.35
C ARG A 381 27.46 5.14 -10.37
N LYS A 382 27.02 4.80 -11.58
CA LYS A 382 27.92 4.37 -12.68
C LYS A 382 28.69 5.54 -13.28
N GLY A 383 28.12 6.75 -13.32
CA GLY A 383 28.79 7.95 -13.83
C GLY A 383 29.89 8.51 -12.94
N ASN A 384 29.80 8.29 -11.61
CA ASN A 384 30.79 8.76 -10.63
C ASN A 384 31.91 7.75 -10.30
N GLY A 385 31.81 6.51 -10.78
CA GLY A 385 32.83 5.47 -10.59
C GLY A 385 33.89 5.40 -11.70
N GLY A 386 33.87 6.33 -12.66
CA GLY A 386 34.76 6.39 -13.82
C GLY A 386 35.69 7.60 -13.84
N ARG A 387 36.08 8.14 -12.66
CA ARG A 387 37.14 9.15 -12.56
C ARG A 387 38.21 8.71 -11.59
#